data_3a97486eafe075c8ce64ba5683f6b95d
#
_entry.id   3a97486eafe075c8ce64ba5683f6b95d
#
_cell.length_a   1.000
_cell.length_b   1.000
_cell.length_c   1.000
_cell.angle_alpha   90.00
_cell.angle_beta   90.00
_cell.angle_gamma   90.00
#
_symmetry.space_group_name_H-M   'P 1'
#
loop_
_entity.id
_entity.type
_entity.pdbx_description
1 polymer ?
#
loop_
_entity_poly.entity_id
_entity_poly.type
_entity_poly.pdbx_seq_one_letter_code
_entity_poly.pdbx_strand_id
1 'polypeptide(L)'
;LGIFAISLFAQASLPLLARSFFAHHDTRTTLYISLGSMVLNFGLAYGLMDYLQLYGLALAFAISSLVNMLLLVFFLRIKFGDLDDATIIRSIWRIMVASVAMGLTIHGMKYFVAPLVDMRTFLGIFIQTVASLAAGGTVYLGAAYYFHFPELQIVRQQLTKLRKFL
;
A
#
# COMPACT_ATOMS: atom_id res chain seq x y z
N LEU A 1 7.16 2.47 13.76
CA LEU A 1 6.77 2.92 12.42
C LEU A 1 7.08 1.88 11.34
N GLY A 2 8.28 1.27 11.28
CA GLY A 2 8.63 0.28 10.25
C GLY A 2 7.72 -0.94 10.22
N ILE A 3 7.30 -1.46 11.37
CA ILE A 3 6.38 -2.60 11.49
C ILE A 3 5.01 -2.26 10.88
N PHE A 4 4.50 -1.06 11.17
CA PHE A 4 3.25 -0.59 10.58
C PHE A 4 3.35 -0.38 9.07
N ALA A 5 4.51 0.03 8.54
CA ALA A 5 4.69 0.21 7.10
C ALA A 5 4.45 -1.08 6.31
N ILE A 6 4.86 -2.24 6.87
CA ILE A 6 4.61 -3.54 6.25
C ILE A 6 3.11 -3.86 6.20
N SER A 7 2.37 -3.53 7.27
CA SER A 7 0.93 -3.79 7.32
C SER A 7 0.10 -2.83 6.46
N LEU A 8 0.61 -1.65 6.13
CA LEU A 8 -0.10 -0.65 5.31
C LEU A 8 -0.46 -1.21 3.93
N PHE A 9 0.44 -1.97 3.31
CA PHE A 9 0.15 -2.61 2.02
C PHE A 9 -1.01 -3.59 2.14
N ALA A 10 -1.00 -4.44 3.17
CA ALA A 10 -2.09 -5.38 3.42
C ALA A 10 -3.40 -4.64 3.65
N GLN A 11 -3.40 -3.62 4.51
CA GLN A 11 -4.60 -2.84 4.82
C GLN A 11 -5.16 -2.08 3.61
N ALA A 12 -4.30 -1.52 2.76
CA ALA A 12 -4.73 -0.86 1.53
C ALA A 12 -5.36 -1.85 0.52
N SER A 13 -4.92 -3.11 0.54
CA SER A 13 -5.43 -4.16 -0.35
C SER A 13 -6.77 -4.75 0.13
N LEU A 14 -7.04 -4.78 1.45
CA LEU A 14 -8.24 -5.38 2.02
C LEU A 14 -9.56 -4.85 1.44
N PRO A 15 -9.79 -3.52 1.30
CA PRO A 15 -11.02 -3.00 0.73
C PRO A 15 -11.22 -3.40 -0.74
N LEU A 16 -10.13 -3.52 -1.51
CA LEU A 16 -10.20 -3.93 -2.92
C LEU A 16 -10.59 -5.40 -3.02
N LEU A 17 -9.95 -6.27 -2.22
CA LEU A 17 -10.28 -7.70 -2.16
C LEU A 17 -11.72 -7.92 -1.67
N ALA A 18 -12.16 -7.21 -0.65
CA ALA A 18 -13.53 -7.30 -0.15
C ALA A 18 -14.55 -6.90 -1.23
N ARG A 19 -14.28 -5.84 -2.00
CA ARG A 19 -15.14 -5.44 -3.14
C ARG A 19 -15.26 -6.52 -4.20
N SER A 20 -14.20 -7.26 -4.48
CA SER A 20 -14.23 -8.39 -5.42
C SER A 20 -15.18 -9.48 -4.95
N PHE A 21 -15.19 -9.83 -3.65
CA PHE A 21 -16.15 -10.76 -3.08
C PHE A 21 -17.59 -10.22 -3.11
N PHE A 22 -17.78 -8.93 -2.82
CA PHE A 22 -19.11 -8.31 -2.87
C PHE A 22 -19.69 -8.27 -4.27
N ALA A 23 -18.86 -8.04 -5.29
CA ALA A 23 -19.28 -8.09 -6.69
C ALA A 23 -19.80 -9.47 -7.10
N HIS A 24 -19.34 -10.53 -6.44
CA HIS A 24 -19.79 -11.91 -6.62
C HIS A 24 -20.86 -12.36 -5.59
N HIS A 25 -21.46 -11.42 -4.86
CA HIS A 25 -22.48 -11.67 -3.83
C HIS A 25 -22.04 -12.59 -2.68
N ASP A 26 -20.72 -12.72 -2.45
CA ASP A 26 -20.16 -13.57 -1.40
C ASP A 26 -19.63 -12.78 -0.20
N THR A 27 -20.53 -12.20 0.54
CA THR A 27 -20.22 -11.46 1.77
C THR A 27 -19.82 -12.37 2.92
N ARG A 28 -20.32 -13.62 2.93
CA ARG A 28 -20.10 -14.56 4.04
C ARG A 28 -18.64 -14.96 4.18
N THR A 29 -17.97 -15.29 3.08
CA THR A 29 -16.56 -15.67 3.08
C THR A 29 -15.67 -14.55 3.62
N THR A 30 -15.89 -13.32 3.16
CA THR A 30 -15.16 -12.14 3.65
C THR A 30 -15.35 -11.93 5.14
N LEU A 31 -16.59 -12.09 5.64
CA LEU A 31 -16.92 -11.92 7.05
C LEU A 31 -16.22 -12.98 7.92
N TYR A 32 -16.27 -14.26 7.54
CA TYR A 32 -15.60 -15.32 8.31
C TYR A 32 -14.09 -15.16 8.34
N ILE A 33 -13.46 -14.78 7.24
CA ILE A 33 -12.03 -14.55 7.17
C ILE A 33 -11.64 -13.36 8.06
N SER A 34 -12.39 -12.26 8.00
CA SER A 34 -12.12 -11.08 8.82
C SER A 34 -12.31 -11.35 10.31
N LEU A 35 -13.35 -12.11 10.69
CA LEU A 35 -13.54 -12.55 12.09
C LEU A 35 -12.42 -13.46 12.56
N GLY A 36 -12.00 -14.43 11.75
CA GLY A 36 -10.85 -15.29 12.05
C GLY A 36 -9.56 -14.48 12.27
N SER A 37 -9.30 -13.50 11.41
CA SER A 37 -8.15 -12.61 11.53
C SER A 37 -8.22 -11.71 12.76
N MET A 38 -9.42 -11.31 13.17
CA MET A 38 -9.64 -10.55 14.40
C MET A 38 -9.32 -11.38 15.64
N VAL A 39 -9.79 -12.63 15.69
CA VAL A 39 -9.48 -13.58 16.77
C VAL A 39 -7.97 -13.83 16.84
N LEU A 40 -7.33 -14.03 15.68
CA LEU A 40 -5.89 -14.20 15.58
C LEU A 40 -5.14 -12.96 16.10
N ASN A 41 -5.62 -11.75 15.77
CA ASN A 41 -5.06 -10.51 16.28
C ASN A 41 -5.09 -10.45 17.80
N PHE A 42 -6.24 -10.73 18.41
CA PHE A 42 -6.39 -10.76 19.86
C PHE A 42 -5.49 -11.80 20.53
N GLY A 43 -5.41 -13.02 19.97
CA GLY A 43 -4.54 -14.07 20.50
C GLY A 43 -3.07 -13.71 20.42
N LEU A 44 -2.62 -13.16 19.29
CA LEU A 44 -1.25 -12.68 19.14
C LEU A 44 -0.94 -11.47 20.02
N ALA A 45 -1.87 -10.51 20.12
CA ALA A 45 -1.70 -9.34 20.97
C ALA A 45 -1.53 -9.74 22.44
N TYR A 46 -2.38 -10.66 22.92
CA TYR A 46 -2.29 -11.16 24.28
C TYR A 46 -0.97 -11.91 24.53
N GLY A 47 -0.55 -12.79 23.63
CA GLY A 47 0.69 -13.56 23.82
C GLY A 47 1.99 -12.73 23.65
N LEU A 48 1.97 -11.70 22.79
CA LEU A 48 3.16 -10.87 22.55
C LEU A 48 3.27 -9.67 23.50
N MET A 49 2.17 -9.27 24.14
CA MET A 49 2.15 -8.11 25.04
C MET A 49 3.06 -8.30 26.23
N ASP A 50 3.12 -9.52 26.78
CA ASP A 50 3.96 -9.85 27.95
C ASP A 50 5.47 -9.74 27.65
N TYR A 51 5.89 -10.02 26.40
CA TYR A 51 7.30 -10.02 25.99
C TYR A 51 7.74 -8.72 25.34
N LEU A 52 6.90 -8.11 24.52
CA LEU A 52 7.25 -6.99 23.64
C LEU A 52 6.48 -5.71 23.94
N GLN A 53 5.61 -5.71 24.95
CA GLN A 53 4.80 -4.55 25.33
C GLN A 53 4.11 -3.91 24.10
N LEU A 54 4.31 -2.60 23.89
CA LEU A 54 3.70 -1.85 22.77
C LEU A 54 4.13 -2.35 21.38
N TYR A 55 5.35 -2.87 21.24
CA TYR A 55 5.82 -3.46 19.98
C TYR A 55 5.10 -4.77 19.65
N GLY A 56 4.71 -5.54 20.66
CA GLY A 56 3.93 -6.76 20.50
C GLY A 56 2.56 -6.52 19.89
N LEU A 57 1.88 -5.46 20.30
CA LEU A 57 0.60 -5.06 19.74
C LEU A 57 0.72 -4.66 18.27
N ALA A 58 1.77 -3.89 17.92
CA ALA A 58 2.03 -3.50 16.55
C ALA A 58 2.35 -4.70 15.64
N LEU A 59 3.11 -5.67 16.14
CA LEU A 59 3.42 -6.92 15.43
C LEU A 59 2.18 -7.79 15.25
N ALA A 60 1.37 -7.97 16.29
CA ALA A 60 0.13 -8.73 16.23
C ALA A 60 -0.80 -8.19 15.15
N PHE A 61 -0.94 -6.86 15.10
CA PHE A 61 -1.74 -6.18 14.10
C PHE A 61 -1.18 -6.33 12.68
N ALA A 62 0.14 -6.22 12.50
CA ALA A 62 0.78 -6.40 11.21
C ALA A 62 0.63 -7.83 10.69
N ILE A 63 0.87 -8.84 11.53
CA ILE A 63 0.75 -10.25 11.18
C ILE A 63 -0.69 -10.60 10.82
N SER A 64 -1.65 -10.21 11.65
CA SER A 64 -3.06 -10.53 11.39
C SER A 64 -3.61 -9.84 10.14
N SER A 65 -3.17 -8.61 9.84
CA SER A 65 -3.52 -7.92 8.58
C SER A 65 -2.97 -8.64 7.35
N LEU A 66 -1.71 -9.10 7.42
CA LEU A 66 -1.10 -9.89 6.34
C LEU A 66 -1.81 -11.23 6.16
N VAL A 67 -2.11 -11.94 7.25
CA VAL A 67 -2.85 -13.21 7.20
C VAL A 67 -4.25 -13.00 6.61
N ASN A 68 -4.96 -11.96 7.01
CA ASN A 68 -6.26 -11.61 6.45
C ASN A 68 -6.19 -11.38 4.93
N MET A 69 -5.22 -10.59 4.47
CA MET A 69 -5.00 -10.35 3.05
C MET A 69 -4.69 -11.65 2.30
N LEU A 70 -3.77 -12.47 2.81
CA LEU A 70 -3.39 -13.74 2.18
C LEU A 70 -4.57 -14.72 2.11
N LEU A 71 -5.36 -14.82 3.17
CA LEU A 71 -6.56 -15.66 3.17
C LEU A 71 -7.58 -15.19 2.16
N LEU A 72 -7.84 -13.87 2.07
CA LEU A 72 -8.75 -13.32 1.06
C LEU A 72 -8.27 -13.63 -0.36
N VAL A 73 -6.99 -13.43 -0.66
CA VAL A 73 -6.41 -13.77 -1.97
C VAL A 73 -6.53 -15.26 -2.26
N PHE A 74 -6.23 -16.11 -1.30
CA PHE A 74 -6.31 -17.57 -1.42
C PHE A 74 -7.73 -18.04 -1.71
N PHE A 75 -8.73 -17.56 -0.94
CA PHE A 75 -10.12 -17.91 -1.16
C PHE A 75 -10.68 -17.32 -2.46
N LEU A 76 -10.22 -16.12 -2.86
CA LEU A 76 -10.58 -15.53 -4.13
C LEU A 76 -10.13 -16.43 -5.29
N ARG A 77 -8.89 -16.94 -5.20
CA ARG A 77 -8.33 -17.84 -6.20
C ARG A 77 -9.06 -19.18 -6.29
N ILE A 78 -9.38 -19.80 -5.15
CA ILE A 78 -10.11 -21.08 -5.13
C ILE A 78 -11.51 -20.92 -5.74
N LYS A 79 -12.18 -19.82 -5.45
CA LYS A 79 -13.59 -19.64 -5.77
C LYS A 79 -13.83 -19.12 -7.18
N PHE A 80 -12.94 -18.29 -7.69
CA PHE A 80 -13.12 -17.58 -8.96
C PHE A 80 -12.13 -18.01 -10.06
N GLY A 81 -11.24 -18.97 -9.76
CA GLY A 81 -10.31 -19.54 -10.73
C GLY A 81 -9.10 -18.65 -11.03
N ASP A 82 -8.50 -18.84 -12.21
CA ASP A 82 -7.28 -18.14 -12.60
C ASP A 82 -7.52 -16.63 -12.76
N LEU A 83 -6.87 -15.88 -11.89
CA LEU A 83 -6.88 -14.41 -11.85
C LEU A 83 -5.81 -13.78 -12.76
N ASP A 84 -5.36 -14.46 -13.82
CA ASP A 84 -4.24 -14.01 -14.65
C ASP A 84 -3.01 -13.61 -13.79
N ASP A 85 -2.56 -14.58 -12.98
CA ASP A 85 -1.50 -14.41 -11.97
C ASP A 85 -0.25 -13.74 -12.53
N ALA A 86 0.09 -14.05 -13.80
CA ALA A 86 1.29 -13.49 -14.43
C ALA A 86 1.18 -11.96 -14.61
N THR A 87 0.01 -11.46 -14.95
CA THR A 87 -0.24 -10.02 -15.13
C THR A 87 -0.26 -9.31 -13.78
N ILE A 88 -0.88 -9.92 -12.76
CA ILE A 88 -0.93 -9.37 -11.39
C ILE A 88 0.47 -9.30 -10.79
N ILE A 89 1.24 -10.39 -10.84
CA ILE A 89 2.61 -10.44 -10.30
C ILE A 89 3.51 -9.42 -11.00
N ARG A 90 3.39 -9.30 -12.33
CA ARG A 90 4.16 -8.32 -13.10
C ARG A 90 3.81 -6.89 -12.71
N SER A 91 2.53 -6.59 -12.48
CA SER A 91 2.08 -5.27 -12.03
C SER A 91 2.57 -4.96 -10.62
N ILE A 92 2.45 -5.90 -9.68
CA ILE A 92 2.96 -5.75 -8.31
C ILE A 92 4.46 -5.49 -8.33
N TRP A 93 5.24 -6.25 -9.10
CA TRP A 93 6.69 -6.07 -9.21
C TRP A 93 7.07 -4.67 -9.71
N ARG A 94 6.38 -4.19 -10.76
CA ARG A 94 6.61 -2.84 -11.31
C ARG A 94 6.29 -1.75 -10.28
N ILE A 95 5.17 -1.88 -9.55
CA ILE A 95 4.78 -0.94 -8.51
C ILE A 95 5.80 -0.96 -7.36
N MET A 96 6.27 -2.13 -6.95
CA MET A 96 7.31 -2.25 -5.91
C MET A 96 8.60 -1.53 -6.32
N VAL A 97 9.09 -1.75 -7.53
CA VAL A 97 10.31 -1.10 -8.03
C VAL A 97 10.13 0.43 -8.07
N ALA A 98 8.99 0.91 -8.59
CA ALA A 98 8.69 2.34 -8.62
C ALA A 98 8.60 2.95 -7.20
N SER A 99 8.00 2.23 -6.25
CA SER A 99 7.88 2.69 -4.86
C SER A 99 9.24 2.72 -4.15
N VAL A 100 10.10 1.74 -4.39
CA VAL A 100 11.47 1.73 -3.85
C VAL A 100 12.27 2.89 -4.42
N ALA A 101 12.21 3.14 -5.72
CA ALA A 101 12.87 4.27 -6.36
C ALA A 101 12.40 5.61 -5.79
N MET A 102 11.08 5.77 -5.60
CA MET A 102 10.49 6.94 -4.93
C MET A 102 11.02 7.10 -3.49
N GLY A 103 11.04 6.03 -2.71
CA GLY A 103 11.51 6.03 -1.33
C GLY A 103 13.00 6.43 -1.22
N LEU A 104 13.84 5.89 -2.09
CA LEU A 104 15.25 6.24 -2.16
C LEU A 104 15.44 7.72 -2.55
N THR A 105 14.65 8.23 -3.49
CA THR A 105 14.68 9.63 -3.89
C THR A 105 14.29 10.55 -2.74
N ILE A 106 13.20 10.25 -2.03
CA ILE A 106 12.77 11.02 -0.86
C ILE A 106 13.85 11.00 0.23
N HIS A 107 14.44 9.83 0.47
CA HIS A 107 15.50 9.70 1.46
C HIS A 107 16.76 10.48 1.07
N GLY A 108 17.19 10.40 -0.19
CA GLY A 108 18.30 11.18 -0.71
C GLY A 108 18.06 12.69 -0.66
N MET A 109 16.82 13.12 -0.99
CA MET A 109 16.47 14.55 -0.98
C MET A 109 16.59 15.18 0.41
N LYS A 110 16.41 14.39 1.50
CA LYS A 110 16.66 14.87 2.86
C LYS A 110 18.10 15.36 3.06
N TYR A 111 19.09 14.67 2.49
CA TYR A 111 20.49 15.05 2.62
C TYR A 111 20.84 16.31 1.81
N PHE A 112 20.13 16.55 0.70
CA PHE A 112 20.35 17.75 -0.12
C PHE A 112 19.66 18.98 0.45
N VAL A 113 18.47 18.83 1.01
CA VAL A 113 17.65 19.95 1.53
C VAL A 113 18.01 20.29 2.97
N ALA A 114 18.44 19.31 3.79
CA ALA A 114 18.77 19.53 5.20
C ALA A 114 19.80 20.65 5.44
N PRO A 115 20.89 20.81 4.68
CA PRO A 115 21.84 21.88 4.90
C PRO A 115 21.36 23.26 4.41
N LEU A 116 20.32 23.31 3.58
CA LEU A 116 19.80 24.54 2.97
C LEU A 116 18.69 25.20 3.80
N VAL A 117 18.12 24.47 4.74
CA VAL A 117 16.93 24.92 5.49
C VAL A 117 17.11 24.68 6.98
N ASP A 118 16.73 25.68 7.81
CA ASP A 118 16.81 25.55 9.27
C ASP A 118 15.73 24.56 9.77
N MET A 119 16.16 23.37 10.17
CA MET A 119 15.33 22.27 10.67
C MET A 119 14.64 22.56 12.01
N ARG A 120 14.97 23.66 12.67
CA ARG A 120 14.33 24.07 13.93
C ARG A 120 13.05 24.86 13.70
N THR A 121 12.80 25.30 12.49
CA THR A 121 11.65 26.12 12.12
C THR A 121 10.57 25.25 11.46
N PHE A 122 9.31 25.48 11.80
CA PHE A 122 8.17 24.81 11.14
C PHE A 122 8.23 24.96 9.61
N LEU A 123 8.59 26.14 9.16
CA LEU A 123 8.69 26.47 7.73
C LEU A 123 9.79 25.65 7.04
N GLY A 124 10.90 25.39 7.73
CA GLY A 124 12.00 24.55 7.23
C GLY A 124 11.57 23.10 7.02
N ILE A 125 10.89 22.51 8.00
CA ILE A 125 10.35 21.16 7.91
C ILE A 125 9.31 21.06 6.79
N PHE A 126 8.46 22.07 6.66
CA PHE A 126 7.42 22.11 5.64
C PHE A 126 8.03 22.17 4.22
N ILE A 127 8.99 23.06 3.98
CA ILE A 127 9.68 23.16 2.68
C ILE A 127 10.37 21.85 2.33
N GLN A 128 11.09 21.24 3.28
CA GLN A 128 11.75 19.95 3.07
C GLN A 128 10.74 18.85 2.70
N THR A 129 9.59 18.81 3.39
CA THR A 129 8.56 17.80 3.14
C THR A 129 7.96 17.97 1.74
N VAL A 130 7.61 19.19 1.36
CA VAL A 130 7.03 19.49 0.05
C VAL A 130 8.05 19.21 -1.07
N ALA A 131 9.30 19.62 -0.91
CA ALA A 131 10.36 19.36 -1.89
C ALA A 131 10.61 17.85 -2.07
N SER A 132 10.70 17.11 -0.96
CA SER A 132 10.89 15.66 -1.00
C SER A 132 9.69 14.93 -1.62
N LEU A 133 8.46 15.38 -1.33
CA LEU A 133 7.24 14.83 -1.91
C LEU A 133 7.16 15.11 -3.42
N ALA A 134 7.51 16.32 -3.84
CA ALA A 134 7.54 16.71 -5.25
C ALA A 134 8.59 15.87 -6.01
N ALA A 135 9.81 15.77 -5.49
CA ALA A 135 10.86 14.97 -6.10
C ALA A 135 10.51 13.46 -6.16
N GLY A 136 10.00 12.89 -5.07
CA GLY A 136 9.56 11.51 -5.05
C GLY A 136 8.37 11.25 -5.99
N GLY A 137 7.41 12.17 -6.02
CA GLY A 137 6.25 12.10 -6.92
C GLY A 137 6.63 12.15 -8.40
N THR A 138 7.56 13.03 -8.79
CA THR A 138 8.04 13.10 -10.19
C THR A 138 8.78 11.81 -10.60
N VAL A 139 9.58 11.23 -9.71
CA VAL A 139 10.27 9.95 -9.97
C VAL A 139 9.25 8.81 -10.09
N TYR A 140 8.23 8.75 -9.22
CA TYR A 140 7.18 7.75 -9.30
C TYR A 140 6.38 7.86 -10.61
N LEU A 141 5.96 9.07 -10.98
CA LEU A 141 5.25 9.32 -12.24
C LEU A 141 6.11 9.00 -13.46
N GLY A 142 7.40 9.34 -13.42
CA GLY A 142 8.37 9.00 -14.46
C GLY A 142 8.52 7.47 -14.60
N ALA A 143 8.65 6.76 -13.49
CA ALA A 143 8.70 5.29 -13.49
C ALA A 143 7.38 4.69 -14.00
N ALA A 144 6.24 5.21 -13.57
CA ALA A 144 4.92 4.76 -14.02
C ALA A 144 4.72 4.97 -15.54
N TYR A 145 5.23 6.08 -16.07
CA TYR A 145 5.24 6.35 -17.51
C TYR A 145 6.16 5.37 -18.27
N TYR A 146 7.37 5.14 -17.75
CA TYR A 146 8.36 4.24 -18.38
C TYR A 146 7.88 2.78 -18.39
N PHE A 147 7.30 2.32 -17.30
CA PHE A 147 6.76 0.95 -17.20
C PHE A 147 5.39 0.75 -17.85
N HIS A 148 4.82 1.79 -18.49
CA HIS A 148 3.52 1.75 -19.16
C HIS A 148 2.42 1.17 -18.25
N PHE A 149 2.23 1.75 -17.07
CA PHE A 149 1.18 1.29 -16.16
C PHE A 149 -0.20 1.43 -16.81
N PRO A 150 -1.04 0.38 -16.80
CA PRO A 150 -2.37 0.41 -17.37
C PRO A 150 -3.25 1.51 -16.74
N GLU A 151 -3.00 1.87 -15.50
CA GLU A 151 -3.71 2.93 -14.77
C GLU A 151 -3.50 4.30 -15.41
N LEU A 152 -2.32 4.59 -15.95
CA LEU A 152 -2.05 5.86 -16.66
C LEU A 152 -2.85 5.97 -17.96
N GLN A 153 -3.14 4.86 -18.63
CA GLN A 153 -3.97 4.87 -19.84
C GLN A 153 -5.41 5.24 -19.53
N ILE A 154 -5.94 4.79 -18.38
CA ILE A 154 -7.30 5.13 -17.92
C ILE A 154 -7.38 6.62 -17.60
N VAL A 155 -6.40 7.16 -16.87
CA VAL A 155 -6.34 8.60 -16.56
C VAL A 155 -6.23 9.45 -17.81
N ARG A 156 -5.40 9.03 -18.78
CA ARG A 156 -5.26 9.72 -20.07
C ARG A 156 -6.55 9.70 -20.91
N GLN A 157 -7.28 8.60 -20.89
CA GLN A 157 -8.59 8.50 -21.54
C GLN A 157 -9.63 9.41 -20.89
N GLN A 158 -9.63 9.51 -19.57
CA GLN A 158 -10.52 10.40 -18.83
C GLN A 158 -10.20 11.87 -19.12
N LEU A 159 -8.94 12.26 -19.11
CA LEU A 159 -8.50 13.61 -19.44
C LEU A 159 -8.82 13.99 -20.90
N THR A 160 -8.68 13.08 -21.85
CA THR A 160 -9.06 13.33 -23.24
C THR A 160 -10.57 13.45 -23.43
N LYS A 161 -11.38 12.76 -22.61
CA LYS A 161 -12.84 12.95 -22.60
C LYS A 161 -13.22 14.32 -22.05
N LEU A 162 -12.62 14.75 -20.93
CA LEU A 162 -12.88 16.08 -20.36
C LEU A 162 -12.49 17.21 -21.30
N ARG A 163 -11.41 17.06 -22.05
CA ARG A 163 -10.98 18.05 -23.07
C ARG A 163 -11.92 18.15 -24.29
N LYS A 164 -12.76 17.15 -24.52
CA LYS A 164 -13.78 17.18 -25.58
C LYS A 164 -15.09 17.83 -25.13
N PHE A 165 -15.26 18.05 -23.83
CA PHE A 165 -16.43 18.72 -23.25
C PHE A 165 -16.20 20.21 -22.91
N LEU A 166 -14.95 20.68 -23.00
CA LEU A 166 -14.53 22.08 -22.93
C LEU A 166 -14.26 22.64 -24.33
#